data_f3fcf4997472e7767e6c81b294ed3045
#
_entry.id   f3fcf4997472e7767e6c81b294ed3045
#
_cell.length_a   1.000
_cell.length_b   1.000
_cell.length_c   1.000
_cell.angle_alpha   90.00
_cell.angle_beta   90.00
_cell.angle_gamma   90.00
#
_symmetry.space_group_name_H-M   'P 1'
#
loop_
_entity.id
_entity.type
_entity.pdbx_description
1 polymer ?
#
loop_
_entity_poly.entity_id
_entity_poly.type
_entity_poly.pdbx_seq_one_letter_code
_entity_poly.pdbx_strand_id
1 'polypeptide(L)'
;MEFTVEDRPDALDIDVLEGQIRREASAATGLGDEVDLAIFVREAGGVVAGISGWTWGDCCELQNLWVQPSLRGQGLGSRLIAAAEAEAAARGCSQTVHFTFAFQARALYERSGYQLVGEVRDFPSGTDVLWFRKRLQPSPTPRMPGPGRAV
;
A
#
# COMPACT_ATOMS: atom_id res chain seq x y z
N MET A 1 -20.46 -28.85 11.77
CA MET A 1 -19.50 -27.77 11.43
C MET A 1 -18.13 -28.34 11.71
N GLU A 2 -17.24 -28.33 10.72
CA GLU A 2 -15.88 -28.88 10.81
C GLU A 2 -14.88 -27.71 10.67
N PHE A 3 -13.77 -27.76 11.40
CA PHE A 3 -12.68 -26.80 11.30
C PHE A 3 -11.44 -27.52 10.76
N THR A 4 -10.89 -27.03 9.66
CA THR A 4 -9.67 -27.55 9.07
C THR A 4 -8.56 -26.50 9.16
N VAL A 5 -7.33 -26.95 9.37
CA VAL A 5 -6.13 -26.09 9.32
C VAL A 5 -5.37 -26.43 8.04
N GLU A 6 -5.10 -25.43 7.25
CA GLU A 6 -4.44 -25.58 5.95
C GLU A 6 -3.17 -24.72 5.87
N ASP A 7 -2.01 -25.38 5.79
CA ASP A 7 -0.72 -24.68 5.64
C ASP A 7 -0.52 -24.10 4.24
N ARG A 8 -1.29 -24.58 3.27
CA ARG A 8 -1.29 -24.12 1.86
C ARG A 8 -2.72 -24.04 1.35
N PRO A 9 -3.49 -23.04 1.79
CA PRO A 9 -4.87 -22.87 1.36
C PRO A 9 -4.97 -22.63 -0.15
N ASP A 10 -6.09 -23.03 -0.72
CA ASP A 10 -6.41 -22.67 -2.10
C ASP A 10 -6.60 -21.14 -2.21
N ALA A 11 -6.02 -20.53 -3.22
CA ALA A 11 -6.15 -19.11 -3.47
C ALA A 11 -7.62 -18.68 -3.64
N LEU A 12 -8.45 -19.54 -4.24
CA LEU A 12 -9.88 -19.26 -4.41
C LEU A 12 -10.62 -19.19 -3.07
N ASP A 13 -10.23 -19.98 -2.07
CA ASP A 13 -10.85 -19.92 -0.74
C ASP A 13 -10.46 -18.62 -0.02
N ILE A 14 -9.20 -18.17 -0.18
CA ILE A 14 -8.76 -16.85 0.31
C ILE A 14 -9.55 -15.73 -0.38
N ASP A 15 -9.70 -15.78 -1.71
CA ASP A 15 -10.48 -14.80 -2.48
C ASP A 15 -11.94 -14.73 -2.01
N VAL A 16 -12.54 -15.88 -1.63
CA VAL A 16 -13.87 -15.94 -1.05
C VAL A 16 -13.93 -15.17 0.28
N LEU A 17 -12.98 -15.40 1.20
CA LEU A 17 -12.93 -14.70 2.49
C LEU A 17 -12.77 -13.19 2.29
N GLU A 18 -11.81 -12.77 1.48
CA GLU A 18 -11.55 -11.35 1.20
C GLU A 18 -12.77 -10.70 0.52
N GLY A 19 -13.39 -11.39 -0.43
CA GLY A 19 -14.59 -10.90 -1.10
C GLY A 19 -15.79 -10.75 -0.16
N GLN A 20 -15.96 -11.61 0.84
CA GLN A 20 -17.00 -11.45 1.86
C GLN A 20 -16.70 -10.25 2.76
N ILE A 21 -15.49 -10.12 3.26
CA ILE A 21 -15.05 -8.99 4.11
C ILE A 21 -15.29 -7.65 3.38
N ARG A 22 -14.90 -7.56 2.09
CA ARG A 22 -15.14 -6.34 1.28
C ARG A 22 -16.63 -6.02 1.14
N ARG A 23 -17.47 -7.03 0.88
CA ARG A 23 -18.93 -6.83 0.80
C ARG A 23 -19.51 -6.31 2.11
N GLU A 24 -19.12 -6.88 3.24
CA GLU A 24 -19.58 -6.45 4.56
C GLU A 24 -19.08 -5.03 4.89
N ALA A 25 -17.82 -4.72 4.61
CA ALA A 25 -17.26 -3.39 4.76
C ALA A 25 -17.99 -2.36 3.89
N SER A 26 -18.24 -2.68 2.62
CA SER A 26 -19.01 -1.82 1.72
C SER A 26 -20.45 -1.60 2.20
N ALA A 27 -21.12 -2.64 2.69
CA ALA A 27 -22.46 -2.52 3.26
C ALA A 27 -22.50 -1.65 4.53
N ALA A 28 -21.47 -1.77 5.39
CA ALA A 28 -21.38 -1.01 6.64
C ALA A 28 -21.03 0.47 6.43
N THR A 29 -20.22 0.78 5.42
CA THR A 29 -19.69 2.14 5.18
C THR A 29 -20.40 2.89 4.05
N GLY A 30 -21.08 2.18 3.15
CA GLY A 30 -21.60 2.72 1.90
C GLY A 30 -20.50 2.97 0.83
N LEU A 31 -19.26 2.55 1.10
CA LEU A 31 -18.10 2.74 0.20
C LEU A 31 -17.79 1.42 -0.51
N GLY A 32 -17.97 1.38 -1.81
CA GLY A 32 -17.66 0.23 -2.67
C GLY A 32 -16.61 0.54 -3.73
N ASP A 33 -15.75 1.51 -3.47
CA ASP A 33 -14.79 2.10 -4.41
C ASP A 33 -13.33 1.66 -4.14
N GLU A 34 -13.14 0.48 -3.54
CA GLU A 34 -11.81 -0.09 -3.36
C GLU A 34 -11.15 -0.38 -4.72
N VAL A 35 -9.97 0.17 -4.95
CA VAL A 35 -9.22 0.01 -6.19
C VAL A 35 -7.73 -0.11 -5.94
N ASP A 36 -7.12 -1.11 -6.56
CA ASP A 36 -5.67 -1.31 -6.51
C ASP A 36 -4.90 -0.08 -7.02
N LEU A 37 -3.75 0.15 -6.40
CA LEU A 37 -2.77 1.13 -6.81
C LEU A 37 -1.42 0.42 -6.96
N ALA A 38 -0.84 0.44 -8.15
CA ALA A 38 0.50 -0.10 -8.36
C ALA A 38 1.28 0.77 -9.37
N ILE A 39 2.54 1.02 -9.06
CA ILE A 39 3.47 1.75 -9.92
C ILE A 39 4.74 0.92 -10.06
N PHE A 40 5.14 0.63 -11.29
CA PHE A 40 6.31 -0.19 -11.59
C PHE A 40 7.33 0.59 -12.41
N VAL A 41 8.60 0.39 -12.09
CA VAL A 41 9.73 0.75 -12.95
C VAL A 41 10.21 -0.51 -13.64
N ARG A 42 10.35 -0.46 -14.96
CA ARG A 42 10.74 -1.61 -15.78
C ARG A 42 11.99 -1.30 -16.60
N GLU A 43 12.89 -2.26 -16.64
CA GLU A 43 14.06 -2.27 -17.52
C GLU A 43 14.13 -3.61 -18.26
N ALA A 44 14.41 -3.58 -19.55
CA ALA A 44 14.46 -4.77 -20.40
C ALA A 44 13.26 -5.73 -20.21
N GLY A 45 12.07 -5.19 -19.98
CA GLY A 45 10.84 -5.94 -19.76
C GLY A 45 10.63 -6.50 -18.35
N GLY A 46 11.63 -6.43 -17.47
CA GLY A 46 11.54 -6.87 -16.07
C GLY A 46 11.19 -5.73 -15.11
N VAL A 47 10.53 -6.05 -14.00
CA VAL A 47 10.30 -5.09 -12.89
C VAL A 47 11.59 -4.93 -12.11
N VAL A 48 12.12 -3.70 -12.02
CA VAL A 48 13.33 -3.37 -11.25
C VAL A 48 13.04 -2.55 -10.01
N ALA A 49 11.86 -1.94 -9.91
CA ALA A 49 11.35 -1.31 -8.69
C ALA A 49 9.83 -1.17 -8.78
N GLY A 50 9.16 -0.99 -7.65
CA GLY A 50 7.73 -0.73 -7.63
C GLY A 50 7.20 -0.45 -6.24
N ILE A 51 5.99 0.10 -6.22
CA ILE A 51 5.18 0.31 -5.04
C ILE A 51 3.76 -0.16 -5.35
N SER A 52 3.12 -0.81 -4.40
CA SER A 52 1.72 -1.22 -4.53
C SER A 52 0.94 -1.01 -3.24
N GLY A 53 -0.35 -0.96 -3.37
CA GLY A 53 -1.32 -0.77 -2.32
C GLY A 53 -2.71 -0.66 -2.92
N TRP A 54 -3.63 0.02 -2.25
CA TRP A 54 -5.01 0.22 -2.69
C TRP A 54 -5.57 1.54 -2.13
N THR A 55 -6.65 2.01 -2.73
CA THR A 55 -7.42 3.17 -2.27
C THR A 55 -8.85 2.75 -1.98
N TRP A 56 -9.44 3.28 -0.91
CA TRP A 56 -10.82 3.06 -0.50
C TRP A 56 -11.38 4.30 0.21
N GLY A 57 -12.45 4.84 -0.32
CA GLY A 57 -12.96 6.13 0.12
C GLY A 57 -11.89 7.22 -0.02
N ASP A 58 -11.59 7.91 1.06
CA ASP A 58 -10.58 8.97 1.12
C ASP A 58 -9.22 8.51 1.70
N CYS A 59 -8.99 7.20 1.74
CA CYS A 59 -7.78 6.60 2.29
C CYS A 59 -6.99 5.82 1.25
N CYS A 60 -5.67 5.81 1.40
CA CYS A 60 -4.76 4.95 0.64
C CYS A 60 -3.91 4.13 1.61
N GLU A 61 -3.81 2.83 1.39
CA GLU A 61 -2.83 1.98 2.05
C GLU A 61 -1.73 1.58 1.07
N LEU A 62 -0.48 1.86 1.43
CA LEU A 62 0.69 1.38 0.71
C LEU A 62 1.18 0.10 1.38
N GLN A 63 1.31 -0.98 0.63
CA GLN A 63 1.66 -2.30 1.18
C GLN A 63 3.07 -2.73 0.86
N ASN A 64 3.49 -2.58 -0.38
CA ASN A 64 4.77 -3.07 -0.85
C ASN A 64 5.57 -1.96 -1.50
N LEU A 65 6.83 -1.82 -1.11
CA LEU A 65 7.82 -0.98 -1.78
C LEU A 65 9.11 -1.78 -1.95
N TRP A 66 9.55 -1.93 -3.18
CA TRP A 66 10.79 -2.62 -3.47
C TRP A 66 11.59 -1.91 -4.55
N VAL A 67 12.90 -1.88 -4.36
CA VAL A 67 13.88 -1.38 -5.33
C VAL A 67 15.02 -2.40 -5.43
N GLN A 68 15.35 -2.80 -6.64
CA GLN A 68 16.46 -3.69 -6.92
C GLN A 68 17.74 -3.19 -6.24
N PRO A 69 18.52 -4.06 -5.57
CA PRO A 69 19.69 -3.64 -4.78
C PRO A 69 20.65 -2.72 -5.50
N SER A 70 20.96 -2.98 -6.77
CA SER A 70 21.84 -2.16 -7.61
C SER A 70 21.33 -0.74 -7.90
N LEU A 71 20.04 -0.48 -7.72
CA LEU A 71 19.37 0.81 -7.97
C LEU A 71 19.02 1.56 -6.68
N ARG A 72 19.39 1.00 -5.52
CA ARG A 72 19.17 1.67 -4.22
C ARG A 72 20.11 2.85 -4.04
N GLY A 73 19.75 3.75 -3.11
CA GLY A 73 20.55 4.95 -2.82
C GLY A 73 20.43 6.08 -3.86
N GLN A 74 19.68 5.87 -4.96
CA GLN A 74 19.50 6.83 -6.06
C GLN A 74 18.17 7.60 -5.99
N GLY A 75 17.48 7.57 -4.85
CA GLY A 75 16.22 8.29 -4.65
C GLY A 75 14.98 7.63 -5.26
N LEU A 76 15.11 6.44 -5.88
CA LEU A 76 14.00 5.79 -6.59
C LEU A 76 12.83 5.44 -5.67
N GLY A 77 13.11 4.96 -4.44
CA GLY A 77 12.07 4.70 -3.43
C GLY A 77 11.26 5.94 -3.07
N SER A 78 11.93 7.09 -2.85
CA SER A 78 11.24 8.36 -2.56
C SER A 78 10.38 8.83 -3.74
N ARG A 79 10.84 8.63 -4.97
CA ARG A 79 10.07 8.96 -6.19
C ARG A 79 8.84 8.08 -6.33
N LEU A 80 8.94 6.79 -6.01
CA LEU A 80 7.80 5.86 -6.02
C LEU A 80 6.77 6.25 -4.96
N ILE A 81 7.19 6.58 -3.74
CA ILE A 81 6.29 7.07 -2.69
C ILE A 81 5.58 8.35 -3.17
N ALA A 82 6.33 9.34 -3.66
CA ALA A 82 5.74 10.59 -4.12
C ALA A 82 4.75 10.39 -5.29
N ALA A 83 5.03 9.47 -6.22
CA ALA A 83 4.13 9.14 -7.31
C ALA A 83 2.84 8.45 -6.80
N ALA A 84 2.96 7.55 -5.82
CA ALA A 84 1.80 6.89 -5.20
C ALA A 84 0.93 7.89 -4.42
N GLU A 85 1.55 8.80 -3.67
CA GLU A 85 0.85 9.89 -2.98
C GLU A 85 0.10 10.82 -3.94
N ALA A 86 0.73 11.19 -5.06
CA ALA A 86 0.11 12.02 -6.08
C ALA A 86 -1.09 11.31 -6.73
N GLU A 87 -0.97 10.00 -7.00
CA GLU A 87 -2.08 9.21 -7.52
C GLU A 87 -3.21 9.08 -6.50
N ALA A 88 -2.89 8.79 -5.22
CA ALA A 88 -3.88 8.73 -4.14
C ALA A 88 -4.62 10.07 -3.98
N ALA A 89 -3.89 11.20 -3.95
CA ALA A 89 -4.48 12.53 -3.90
C ALA A 89 -5.38 12.82 -5.10
N ALA A 90 -4.97 12.39 -6.31
CA ALA A 90 -5.77 12.52 -7.53
C ALA A 90 -7.06 11.69 -7.48
N ARG A 91 -7.08 10.58 -6.73
CA ARG A 91 -8.29 9.78 -6.46
C ARG A 91 -9.15 10.35 -5.33
N GLY A 92 -8.71 11.43 -4.67
CA GLY A 92 -9.45 12.08 -3.58
C GLY A 92 -9.03 11.65 -2.18
N CYS A 93 -7.97 10.86 -2.03
CA CYS A 93 -7.49 10.45 -0.72
C CYS A 93 -6.93 11.65 0.06
N SER A 94 -7.32 11.74 1.33
CA SER A 94 -6.87 12.74 2.29
C SER A 94 -5.70 12.27 3.15
N GLN A 95 -5.40 10.98 3.10
CA GLN A 95 -4.33 10.36 3.87
C GLN A 95 -3.81 9.09 3.22
N THR A 96 -2.58 8.75 3.57
CA THR A 96 -1.98 7.45 3.29
C THR A 96 -1.43 6.83 4.56
N VAL A 97 -1.54 5.51 4.65
CA VAL A 97 -0.95 4.70 5.72
C VAL A 97 -0.03 3.65 5.12
N HIS A 98 0.95 3.22 5.90
CA HIS A 98 1.87 2.15 5.53
C HIS A 98 2.39 1.46 6.78
N PHE A 99 2.62 0.15 6.71
CA PHE A 99 3.41 -0.52 7.73
C PHE A 99 4.72 -1.05 7.14
N THR A 100 5.76 -1.09 7.95
CA THR A 100 7.07 -1.63 7.58
C THR A 100 7.75 -2.24 8.78
N PHE A 101 8.67 -3.17 8.55
CA PHE A 101 9.54 -3.64 9.61
C PHE A 101 10.64 -2.61 9.92
N ALA A 102 11.03 -2.50 11.18
CA ALA A 102 12.00 -1.51 11.65
C ALA A 102 13.35 -1.58 10.91
N PHE A 103 13.75 -2.78 10.44
CA PHE A 103 14.99 -2.98 9.68
C PHE A 103 14.90 -2.56 8.20
N GLN A 104 13.70 -2.27 7.67
CA GLN A 104 13.53 -2.02 6.23
C GLN A 104 13.70 -0.54 5.86
N ALA A 105 12.68 0.26 6.06
CA ALA A 105 12.61 1.56 5.38
C ALA A 105 12.17 2.72 6.30
N ARG A 106 12.31 2.60 7.62
CA ARG A 106 11.89 3.63 8.59
C ARG A 106 12.33 5.04 8.19
N ALA A 107 13.64 5.22 7.98
CA ALA A 107 14.20 6.53 7.64
C ALA A 107 13.70 7.07 6.29
N LEU A 108 13.31 6.21 5.35
CA LEU A 108 12.73 6.62 4.07
C LEU A 108 11.35 7.25 4.28
N TYR A 109 10.48 6.61 5.06
CA TYR A 109 9.14 7.14 5.35
C TYR A 109 9.19 8.41 6.19
N GLU A 110 10.03 8.48 7.22
CA GLU A 110 10.22 9.70 8.01
C GLU A 110 10.68 10.88 7.14
N ARG A 111 11.67 10.67 6.24
CA ARG A 111 12.11 11.71 5.28
C ARG A 111 11.04 12.06 4.25
N SER A 112 10.13 11.14 3.92
CA SER A 112 8.99 11.39 3.05
C SER A 112 7.82 12.09 3.76
N GLY A 113 7.99 12.46 5.05
CA GLY A 113 7.01 13.22 5.83
C GLY A 113 5.94 12.36 6.51
N TYR A 114 6.17 11.05 6.62
CA TYR A 114 5.30 10.16 7.41
C TYR A 114 5.58 10.30 8.90
N GLN A 115 4.52 10.19 9.67
CA GLN A 115 4.56 10.16 11.13
C GLN A 115 4.32 8.73 11.62
N LEU A 116 5.12 8.28 12.59
CA LEU A 116 4.90 7.02 13.28
C LEU A 116 3.63 7.14 14.12
N VAL A 117 2.68 6.25 13.92
CA VAL A 117 1.38 6.24 14.62
C VAL A 117 1.14 4.98 15.43
N GLY A 118 1.97 3.96 15.27
CA GLY A 118 1.88 2.72 16.02
C GLY A 118 3.13 1.86 15.87
N GLU A 119 3.36 0.99 16.85
CA GLU A 119 4.47 0.05 16.91
C GLU A 119 4.00 -1.27 17.53
N VAL A 120 4.38 -2.38 16.92
CA VAL A 120 4.24 -3.72 17.51
C VAL A 120 5.64 -4.28 17.67
N ARG A 121 6.05 -4.49 18.92
CA ARG A 121 7.38 -4.97 19.27
C ARG A 121 7.49 -6.47 19.08
N ASP A 122 8.71 -6.92 18.80
CA ASP A 122 9.03 -8.35 18.64
C ASP A 122 8.14 -9.08 17.61
N PHE A 123 7.89 -8.47 16.47
CA PHE A 123 7.11 -9.05 15.38
C PHE A 123 7.85 -8.99 14.04
N PRO A 124 8.58 -10.06 13.66
CA PRO A 124 8.97 -11.25 14.45
C PRO A 124 10.00 -10.90 15.53
N SER A 125 10.27 -11.86 16.44
CA SER A 125 11.20 -11.68 17.56
C SER A 125 12.52 -11.00 17.12
N GLY A 126 12.92 -9.95 17.86
CA GLY A 126 14.11 -9.17 17.59
C GLY A 126 13.94 -8.04 16.56
N THR A 127 12.73 -7.83 16.04
CA THR A 127 12.39 -6.66 15.24
C THR A 127 10.97 -6.18 15.52
N ASP A 128 10.62 -4.99 15.06
CA ASP A 128 9.33 -4.36 15.30
C ASP A 128 8.62 -4.09 13.97
N VAL A 129 7.28 -4.07 14.00
CA VAL A 129 6.44 -3.53 12.95
C VAL A 129 6.07 -2.10 13.30
N LEU A 130 6.26 -1.19 12.38
CA LEU A 130 6.01 0.24 12.50
C LEU A 130 4.88 0.65 11.58
N TRP A 131 3.88 1.34 12.11
CA TRP A 131 2.79 1.92 11.35
C TRP A 131 3.03 3.41 11.14
N PHE A 132 2.98 3.83 9.90
CA PHE A 132 3.19 5.21 9.47
C PHE A 132 1.94 5.77 8.83
N ARG A 133 1.74 7.08 9.00
CA ARG A 133 0.65 7.83 8.38
C ARG A 133 1.16 9.15 7.84
N LYS A 134 0.61 9.59 6.70
CA LYS A 134 0.81 10.93 6.15
C LYS A 134 -0.53 11.49 5.69
N ARG A 135 -0.80 12.76 6.02
CA ARG A 135 -1.92 13.49 5.44
C ARG A 135 -1.56 13.96 4.04
N LEU A 136 -2.52 13.86 3.13
CA LEU A 136 -2.42 14.34 1.77
C LEU A 136 -3.33 15.55 1.58
N GLN A 137 -3.06 16.31 0.52
CA GLN A 137 -3.97 17.32 -0.01
C GLN A 137 -4.73 16.68 -1.17
N PRO A 138 -6.01 16.27 -0.99
CA PRO A 138 -6.75 15.65 -2.07
C PRO A 138 -6.98 16.63 -3.21
N SER A 139 -7.05 16.10 -4.43
CA SER A 139 -7.42 16.91 -5.59
C SER A 139 -8.83 17.48 -5.41
N PRO A 140 -9.06 18.75 -5.72
CA PRO A 140 -10.41 19.35 -5.66
C PRO A 140 -11.41 18.66 -6.60
N THR A 141 -10.90 18.00 -7.65
CA THR A 141 -11.70 17.17 -8.56
C THR A 141 -11.09 15.77 -8.59
N PRO A 142 -11.60 14.84 -7.76
CA PRO A 142 -11.10 13.48 -7.73
C PRO A 142 -11.22 12.80 -9.09
N ARG A 143 -10.19 12.06 -9.45
CA ARG A 143 -10.13 11.29 -10.69
C ARG A 143 -10.54 9.84 -10.43
N MET A 144 -11.47 9.34 -11.25
CA MET A 144 -11.78 7.91 -11.23
C MET A 144 -10.57 7.08 -11.70
N PRO A 145 -10.31 5.94 -11.05
CA PRO A 145 -9.30 5.01 -11.54
C PRO A 145 -9.57 4.57 -12.97
N GLY A 146 -8.50 4.41 -13.74
CA GLY A 146 -8.56 4.04 -15.13
C GLY A 146 -7.43 3.08 -15.52
N PRO A 147 -7.33 2.67 -16.79
CA PRO A 147 -6.25 1.81 -17.26
C PRO A 147 -4.88 2.44 -17.00
N GLY A 148 -3.85 1.58 -16.89
CA GLY A 148 -2.49 1.98 -16.57
C GLY A 148 -1.96 3.10 -17.48
N ARG A 149 -1.23 4.04 -16.91
CA ARG A 149 -0.60 5.17 -17.58
C ARG A 149 0.79 5.42 -17.02
N ALA A 150 1.60 6.16 -17.75
CA ALA A 150 2.88 6.66 -17.23
C ALA A 150 2.64 7.74 -16.15
N VAL A 151 3.47 7.75 -15.13
CA VAL A 151 3.52 8.70 -14.02
C VAL A 151 4.93 9.29 -13.88
#